data_a04a0d18f9eacc89428955d544958844
#
_entry.id   a04a0d18f9eacc89428955d544958844
#
_cell.length_a   1.000
_cell.length_b   1.000
_cell.length_c   1.000
_cell.angle_alpha   90.00
_cell.angle_beta   90.00
_cell.angle_gamma   90.00
#
_symmetry.space_group_name_H-M   'P 1'
#
loop_
_entity.id
_entity.type
_entity.pdbx_description
1 polymer ?
#
loop_
_entity_poly.entity_id
_entity_poly.type
_entity_poly.pdbx_seq_one_letter_code
_entity_poly.pdbx_strand_id
1 'polypeptide(L)'
;MAKISRPERLFSRYMRGSATNIVQIAKDFGEYDIRFVFLVDTDQGEHVAVKATNNSFTTPARIAGWKRLIDLYNDSGIYAPRIIPDLEGELCSVYCEGTIEFCVYAEEMKKNKTTKEFGLTGREAPFFDGMVAACAKMARASVALPAWSSAWCIYDTFCAEDETDETYERARHFCDVVDARMPQFRDRTRRIWGRFLSLYESLRPAYQQLPKAFLQGDEGGDNALVDENGNFVGVIDFNLAGAETILNYMFRNFCRVYIAQDEFPRLADAAFLRSKDAEMKARLDVVRRHYAFGDAERALFPAYYQMAYPLECDLCQSFEKAILRGDTVQAQRIFDWIDFQQTRDDIDLAIWGNVK
;
A
#
# COMPACT_ATOMS: atom_id res chain seq x y z
N MET A 1 17.76 9.91 -16.70
CA MET A 1 16.72 10.51 -15.85
C MET A 1 15.91 11.47 -16.70
N ALA A 2 14.62 11.24 -16.88
CA ALA A 2 13.75 12.17 -17.57
C ALA A 2 13.72 13.52 -16.83
N LYS A 3 13.60 14.61 -17.57
CA LYS A 3 13.56 15.97 -17.02
C LYS A 3 12.50 16.77 -17.76
N ILE A 4 11.66 17.48 -17.02
CA ILE A 4 10.76 18.47 -17.62
C ILE A 4 11.55 19.75 -17.88
N SER A 5 11.63 20.15 -19.15
CA SER A 5 12.47 21.26 -19.59
C SER A 5 11.88 22.64 -19.25
N ARG A 6 10.55 22.72 -19.16
CA ARG A 6 9.80 23.96 -18.90
C ARG A 6 8.71 23.75 -17.86
N PRO A 7 9.07 23.51 -16.60
CA PRO A 7 8.09 23.21 -15.53
C PRO A 7 7.12 24.37 -15.29
N GLU A 8 7.52 25.63 -15.57
CA GLU A 8 6.65 26.81 -15.45
C GLU A 8 5.36 26.71 -16.28
N ARG A 9 5.36 25.96 -17.39
CA ARG A 9 4.16 25.71 -18.19
C ARG A 9 3.15 24.82 -17.49
N LEU A 10 3.60 23.99 -16.56
CA LEU A 10 2.70 23.16 -15.74
C LEU A 10 2.01 24.01 -14.69
N PHE A 11 2.75 24.94 -14.07
CA PHE A 11 2.26 25.73 -12.94
C PHE A 11 1.27 26.79 -13.37
N SER A 12 1.51 27.45 -14.53
CA SER A 12 0.69 28.56 -15.03
C SER A 12 -0.77 28.19 -15.26
N ARG A 13 -1.10 26.90 -15.30
CA ARG A 13 -2.50 26.44 -15.37
C ARG A 13 -3.21 26.46 -14.01
N TYR A 14 -2.48 26.32 -12.93
CA TYR A 14 -3.03 26.14 -11.57
C TYR A 14 -2.89 27.35 -10.66
N MET A 15 -2.08 28.34 -11.07
CA MET A 15 -1.73 29.48 -10.24
C MET A 15 -1.80 30.78 -11.01
N ARG A 16 -2.19 31.86 -10.31
CA ARG A 16 -2.31 33.21 -10.90
C ARG A 16 -1.03 34.03 -10.81
N GLY A 17 -0.14 33.67 -9.87
CA GLY A 17 1.12 34.39 -9.65
C GLY A 17 2.30 33.77 -10.39
N SER A 18 3.44 34.48 -10.30
CA SER A 18 4.73 33.97 -10.77
C SER A 18 5.33 33.05 -9.69
N ALA A 19 5.90 31.91 -10.10
CA ALA A 19 6.60 31.03 -9.16
C ALA A 19 7.84 31.75 -8.59
N THR A 20 7.94 31.80 -7.27
CA THR A 20 9.04 32.41 -6.51
C THR A 20 9.99 31.37 -5.94
N ASN A 21 9.48 30.17 -5.68
CA ASN A 21 10.26 29.03 -5.21
C ASN A 21 9.71 27.74 -5.83
N ILE A 22 10.60 26.86 -6.28
CA ILE A 22 10.24 25.58 -6.87
C ILE A 22 11.17 24.51 -6.32
N VAL A 23 10.58 23.54 -5.62
CA VAL A 23 11.28 22.31 -5.20
C VAL A 23 10.77 21.14 -6.04
N GLN A 24 11.66 20.54 -6.81
CA GLN A 24 11.33 19.38 -7.63
C GLN A 24 11.75 18.10 -6.94
N ILE A 25 10.82 17.16 -6.84
CA ILE A 25 11.04 15.79 -6.43
C ILE A 25 10.72 14.91 -7.65
N ALA A 26 11.65 14.06 -8.05
CA ALA A 26 11.45 13.13 -9.16
C ALA A 26 11.60 11.71 -8.66
N LYS A 27 10.70 10.83 -9.10
CA LYS A 27 10.78 9.38 -8.93
C LYS A 27 10.71 8.73 -10.31
N ASP A 28 11.61 7.79 -10.58
CA ASP A 28 11.72 7.07 -11.84
C ASP A 28 11.67 5.59 -11.50
N PHE A 29 10.54 4.97 -11.80
CA PHE A 29 10.30 3.54 -11.55
C PHE A 29 10.44 2.72 -12.84
N GLY A 30 10.88 3.36 -13.95
CA GLY A 30 11.06 2.76 -15.26
C GLY A 30 10.43 3.61 -16.37
N GLU A 31 10.45 3.10 -17.59
CA GLU A 31 10.01 3.82 -18.79
C GLU A 31 8.52 4.26 -18.71
N TYR A 32 7.69 3.49 -18.01
CA TYR A 32 6.24 3.66 -17.95
C TYR A 32 5.73 4.21 -16.62
N ASP A 33 6.60 4.59 -15.69
CA ASP A 33 6.21 5.21 -14.41
C ASP A 33 7.22 6.24 -13.94
N ILE A 34 7.24 7.38 -14.65
CA ILE A 34 8.03 8.55 -14.30
C ILE A 34 7.11 9.55 -13.61
N ARG A 35 7.48 9.98 -12.41
CA ARG A 35 6.68 10.90 -11.59
C ARG A 35 7.50 12.12 -11.21
N PHE A 36 6.93 13.30 -11.40
CA PHE A 36 7.44 14.55 -10.90
C PHE A 36 6.45 15.16 -9.92
N VAL A 37 6.96 15.66 -8.81
CA VAL A 37 6.21 16.49 -7.87
C VAL A 37 6.96 17.82 -7.76
N PHE A 38 6.28 18.91 -8.05
CA PHE A 38 6.79 20.25 -7.90
C PHE A 38 6.05 20.93 -6.75
N LEU A 39 6.79 21.28 -5.70
CA LEU A 39 6.27 22.13 -4.64
C LEU A 39 6.56 23.57 -5.04
N VAL A 40 5.52 24.35 -5.23
CA VAL A 40 5.61 25.70 -5.83
C VAL A 40 4.99 26.74 -4.91
N ASP A 41 5.77 27.77 -4.63
CA ASP A 41 5.31 29.00 -3.98
C ASP A 41 5.21 30.12 -5.02
N THR A 42 4.20 31.00 -4.90
CA THR A 42 4.01 32.14 -5.81
C THR A 42 4.18 33.48 -5.11
N ASP A 43 4.38 34.53 -5.88
CA ASP A 43 4.40 35.93 -5.41
C ASP A 43 3.04 36.42 -4.89
N GLN A 44 1.97 35.65 -5.11
CA GLN A 44 0.62 35.89 -4.59
C GLN A 44 0.37 35.13 -3.29
N GLY A 45 1.36 34.42 -2.77
CA GLY A 45 1.25 33.62 -1.54
C GLY A 45 0.47 32.31 -1.70
N GLU A 46 0.31 31.81 -2.94
CA GLU A 46 -0.26 30.47 -3.19
C GLU A 46 0.83 29.41 -2.97
N HIS A 47 0.44 28.27 -2.41
CA HIS A 47 1.30 27.11 -2.13
C HIS A 47 0.66 25.86 -2.72
N VAL A 48 1.25 25.27 -3.76
CA VAL A 48 0.65 24.21 -4.55
C VAL A 48 1.64 23.08 -4.80
N ALA A 49 1.17 21.84 -4.74
CA ALA A 49 1.91 20.66 -5.19
C ALA A 49 1.39 20.26 -6.59
N VAL A 50 2.19 20.47 -7.63
CA VAL A 50 1.86 20.06 -9.00
C VAL A 50 2.51 18.73 -9.30
N LYS A 51 1.71 17.74 -9.68
CA LYS A 51 2.16 16.38 -10.00
C LYS A 51 2.05 16.14 -11.50
N ALA A 52 3.09 15.56 -12.10
CA ALA A 52 3.10 15.14 -13.49
C ALA A 52 3.58 13.69 -13.58
N THR A 53 2.80 12.83 -14.21
CA THR A 53 3.09 11.39 -14.27
C THR A 53 2.69 10.81 -15.63
N ASN A 54 3.49 9.85 -16.13
CA ASN A 54 3.22 9.14 -17.38
C ASN A 54 2.69 7.72 -17.20
N ASN A 55 2.38 7.30 -15.98
CA ASN A 55 1.83 5.96 -15.77
C ASN A 55 0.39 5.84 -16.30
N SER A 56 -0.03 4.63 -16.64
CA SER A 56 -1.34 4.34 -17.24
C SER A 56 -2.51 4.48 -16.26
N PHE A 57 -2.25 4.38 -14.97
CA PHE A 57 -3.30 4.44 -13.95
C PHE A 57 -3.63 5.86 -13.48
N THR A 58 -2.82 6.88 -13.78
CA THR A 58 -3.18 8.26 -13.51
C THR A 58 -4.00 8.84 -14.66
N THR A 59 -5.31 8.66 -14.57
CA THR A 59 -6.27 9.06 -15.60
C THR A 59 -7.23 10.14 -15.08
N PRO A 60 -7.87 10.93 -15.95
CA PRO A 60 -8.88 11.92 -15.54
C PRO A 60 -9.99 11.31 -14.67
N ALA A 61 -10.44 10.10 -15.01
CA ALA A 61 -11.48 9.39 -14.25
C ALA A 61 -11.01 9.03 -12.83
N ARG A 62 -9.76 8.56 -12.68
CA ARG A 62 -9.17 8.26 -11.37
C ARG A 62 -8.95 9.51 -10.54
N ILE A 63 -8.44 10.59 -11.15
CA ILE A 63 -8.24 11.87 -10.46
C ILE A 63 -9.58 12.41 -9.93
N ALA A 64 -10.65 12.35 -10.73
CA ALA A 64 -11.99 12.71 -10.28
C ALA A 64 -12.49 11.80 -9.13
N GLY A 65 -12.17 10.51 -9.16
CA GLY A 65 -12.46 9.57 -8.07
C GLY A 65 -11.66 9.87 -6.82
N TRP A 66 -10.36 10.12 -6.94
CA TRP A 66 -9.51 10.51 -5.82
C TRP A 66 -10.00 11.80 -5.17
N LYS A 67 -10.39 12.80 -5.98
CA LYS A 67 -10.99 14.04 -5.44
C LYS A 67 -12.19 13.74 -4.56
N ARG A 68 -13.13 12.90 -5.01
CA ARG A 68 -14.32 12.52 -4.21
C ARG A 68 -13.91 11.81 -2.91
N LEU A 69 -12.93 10.92 -2.97
CA LEU A 69 -12.43 10.22 -1.80
C LEU A 69 -11.75 11.18 -0.82
N ILE A 70 -10.91 12.08 -1.31
CA ILE A 70 -10.26 13.13 -0.52
C ILE A 70 -11.29 14.04 0.17
N ASP A 71 -12.33 14.45 -0.56
CA ASP A 71 -13.41 15.25 0.01
C ASP A 71 -14.10 14.50 1.15
N LEU A 72 -14.38 13.20 0.99
CA LEU A 72 -14.95 12.36 2.02
C LEU A 72 -14.04 12.22 3.26
N TYR A 73 -12.73 12.06 3.08
CA TYR A 73 -11.77 12.05 4.19
C TYR A 73 -11.86 13.34 4.99
N ASN A 74 -11.81 14.49 4.30
CA ASN A 74 -11.93 15.80 4.95
C ASN A 74 -13.28 15.99 5.66
N ASP A 75 -14.39 15.62 5.04
CA ASP A 75 -15.73 15.69 5.63
C ASP A 75 -15.88 14.76 6.85
N SER A 76 -15.08 13.70 6.88
CA SER A 76 -14.97 12.79 8.01
C SER A 76 -14.02 13.28 9.10
N GLY A 77 -13.39 14.45 8.95
CA GLY A 77 -12.44 15.01 9.88
C GLY A 77 -11.05 14.38 9.83
N ILE A 78 -10.71 13.72 8.70
CA ILE A 78 -9.39 13.17 8.42
C ILE A 78 -8.77 14.04 7.34
N TYR A 79 -7.73 14.80 7.67
CA TYR A 79 -7.13 15.72 6.72
C TYR A 79 -6.51 15.00 5.52
N ALA A 80 -6.83 15.49 4.33
CA ALA A 80 -6.17 15.10 3.08
C ALA A 80 -6.05 16.35 2.18
N PRO A 81 -4.88 16.64 1.58
CA PRO A 81 -4.72 17.75 0.65
C PRO A 81 -5.71 17.63 -0.51
N ARG A 82 -6.46 18.69 -0.78
CA ARG A 82 -7.50 18.69 -1.82
C ARG A 82 -6.87 18.78 -3.21
N ILE A 83 -7.45 18.09 -4.19
CA ILE A 83 -7.12 18.31 -5.60
C ILE A 83 -7.68 19.67 -6.01
N ILE A 84 -6.83 20.49 -6.61
CA ILE A 84 -7.12 21.87 -7.04
C ILE A 84 -7.43 21.84 -8.53
N PRO A 85 -8.62 22.31 -8.97
CA PRO A 85 -8.90 22.51 -10.38
C PRO A 85 -7.95 23.56 -10.96
N ASP A 86 -7.65 23.46 -12.24
CA ASP A 86 -6.92 24.48 -12.95
C ASP A 86 -7.77 25.76 -13.14
N LEU A 87 -7.20 26.81 -13.73
CA LEU A 87 -7.87 28.10 -13.94
C LEU A 87 -9.06 28.02 -14.90
N GLU A 88 -9.20 26.94 -15.65
CA GLU A 88 -10.33 26.63 -16.53
C GLU A 88 -11.39 25.73 -15.85
N GLY A 89 -11.09 25.23 -14.64
CA GLY A 89 -11.97 24.35 -13.86
C GLY A 89 -11.73 22.87 -14.08
N GLU A 90 -10.70 22.50 -14.84
CA GLU A 90 -10.36 21.09 -15.11
C GLU A 90 -9.48 20.52 -13.99
N LEU A 91 -9.71 19.25 -13.63
CA LEU A 91 -8.95 18.58 -12.56
C LEU A 91 -7.56 18.13 -13.00
N CYS A 92 -7.35 17.95 -14.29
CA CYS A 92 -6.07 17.54 -14.84
C CYS A 92 -5.91 18.02 -16.28
N SER A 93 -4.67 18.02 -16.75
CA SER A 93 -4.30 18.36 -18.11
C SER A 93 -3.23 17.41 -18.64
N VAL A 94 -2.99 17.46 -19.94
CA VAL A 94 -1.92 16.71 -20.60
C VAL A 94 -0.76 17.65 -20.89
N TYR A 95 0.46 17.21 -20.59
CA TYR A 95 1.70 17.88 -20.95
C TYR A 95 2.63 16.92 -21.69
N CYS A 96 3.18 17.36 -22.81
CA CYS A 96 4.12 16.57 -23.61
C CYS A 96 5.55 17.11 -23.45
N GLU A 97 6.48 16.23 -23.07
CA GLU A 97 7.92 16.50 -23.11
C GLU A 97 8.57 15.55 -24.14
N GLY A 98 8.84 16.08 -25.30
CA GLY A 98 9.24 15.24 -26.44
C GLY A 98 8.15 14.28 -26.86
N THR A 99 8.41 12.97 -26.77
CA THR A 99 7.45 11.90 -27.07
C THR A 99 6.72 11.37 -25.84
N ILE A 100 7.07 11.85 -24.63
CA ILE A 100 6.48 11.40 -23.37
C ILE A 100 5.30 12.29 -23.02
N GLU A 101 4.15 11.68 -22.83
CA GLU A 101 2.94 12.34 -22.37
C GLU A 101 2.79 12.17 -20.85
N PHE A 102 2.51 13.28 -20.16
CA PHE A 102 2.27 13.31 -18.72
C PHE A 102 0.83 13.76 -18.44
N CYS A 103 0.15 13.04 -17.58
CA CYS A 103 -1.04 13.54 -16.90
C CYS A 103 -0.60 14.48 -15.77
N VAL A 104 -1.13 15.70 -15.76
CA VAL A 104 -0.75 16.76 -14.80
C VAL A 104 -1.96 17.14 -13.97
N TYR A 105 -1.81 17.17 -12.65
CA TYR A 105 -2.83 17.64 -11.72
C TYR A 105 -2.17 18.34 -10.52
N ALA A 106 -2.95 19.10 -9.76
CA ALA A 106 -2.45 19.82 -8.61
C ALA A 106 -3.21 19.49 -7.33
N GLU A 107 -2.51 19.57 -6.22
CA GLU A 107 -3.04 19.39 -4.86
C GLU A 107 -2.63 20.57 -3.98
N GLU A 108 -3.41 20.84 -2.92
CA GLU A 108 -2.97 21.71 -1.84
C GLU A 108 -1.63 21.22 -1.26
N MET A 109 -0.78 22.15 -0.85
CA MET A 109 0.40 21.78 -0.10
C MET A 109 -0.02 21.15 1.24
N LYS A 110 0.61 20.04 1.61
CA LYS A 110 0.33 19.41 2.91
C LYS A 110 0.66 20.36 4.06
N LYS A 111 -0.19 20.40 5.08
CA LYS A 111 -0.05 21.30 6.25
C LYS A 111 0.73 20.67 7.40
N ASN A 112 0.82 19.35 7.43
CA ASN A 112 1.38 18.58 8.54
C ASN A 112 2.61 17.79 8.07
N LYS A 113 3.46 17.38 9.01
CA LYS A 113 4.60 16.50 8.74
C LYS A 113 4.12 15.08 8.50
N THR A 114 4.81 14.35 7.64
CA THR A 114 4.66 12.89 7.58
C THR A 114 5.27 12.23 8.82
N THR A 115 4.89 10.99 9.11
CA THR A 115 5.49 10.22 10.21
C THR A 115 7.00 10.14 10.10
N LYS A 116 7.52 9.96 8.88
CA LYS A 116 8.97 9.95 8.61
C LYS A 116 9.64 11.29 8.91
N GLU A 117 9.06 12.41 8.46
CA GLU A 117 9.57 13.76 8.76
C GLU A 117 9.50 14.09 10.26
N PHE A 118 8.58 13.48 10.98
CA PHE A 118 8.45 13.60 12.42
C PHE A 118 9.39 12.67 13.20
N GLY A 119 9.87 11.59 12.57
CA GLY A 119 10.76 10.60 13.17
C GLY A 119 10.05 9.44 13.85
N LEU A 120 8.78 9.16 13.49
CA LEU A 120 8.03 7.99 13.95
C LEU A 120 8.27 6.78 13.04
N THR A 121 8.19 5.58 13.61
CA THR A 121 8.27 4.32 12.85
C THR A 121 6.94 3.93 12.20
N GLY A 122 5.85 4.65 12.54
CA GLY A 122 4.50 4.39 12.05
C GLY A 122 3.74 3.33 12.87
N ARG A 123 4.29 2.88 14.00
CA ARG A 123 3.65 1.87 14.88
C ARG A 123 3.49 2.34 16.32
N GLU A 124 3.92 3.54 16.62
CA GLU A 124 3.80 4.14 17.94
C GLU A 124 2.34 4.47 18.28
N ALA A 125 1.91 4.12 19.47
CA ALA A 125 0.66 4.61 20.02
C ALA A 125 0.89 6.05 20.59
N PRO A 126 -0.06 6.98 20.46
CA PRO A 126 -1.44 6.83 19.95
C PRO A 126 -1.59 6.98 18.43
N PHE A 127 -0.50 7.31 17.71
CA PHE A 127 -0.52 7.49 16.26
C PHE A 127 -1.18 6.30 15.54
N PHE A 128 -0.71 5.08 15.82
CA PHE A 128 -1.21 3.86 15.19
C PHE A 128 -2.71 3.65 15.45
N ASP A 129 -3.14 3.85 16.68
CA ASP A 129 -4.56 3.73 17.06
C ASP A 129 -5.45 4.73 16.30
N GLY A 130 -5.00 5.98 16.17
CA GLY A 130 -5.68 7.02 15.39
C GLY A 130 -5.78 6.70 13.91
N MET A 131 -4.71 6.17 13.30
CA MET A 131 -4.68 5.78 11.91
C MET A 131 -5.65 4.61 11.63
N VAL A 132 -5.66 3.58 12.49
CA VAL A 132 -6.61 2.46 12.41
C VAL A 132 -8.05 2.95 12.56
N ALA A 133 -8.31 3.85 13.51
CA ALA A 133 -9.63 4.44 13.70
C ALA A 133 -10.13 5.18 12.47
N ALA A 134 -9.26 5.96 11.82
CA ALA A 134 -9.56 6.68 10.59
C ALA A 134 -9.90 5.71 9.44
N CYS A 135 -9.08 4.71 9.20
CA CYS A 135 -9.32 3.70 8.18
C CYS A 135 -10.63 2.94 8.42
N ALA A 136 -10.90 2.53 9.67
CA ALA A 136 -12.16 1.87 10.04
C ALA A 136 -13.39 2.78 9.87
N LYS A 137 -13.25 4.10 10.09
CA LYS A 137 -14.30 5.09 9.83
C LYS A 137 -14.59 5.16 8.33
N MET A 138 -13.55 5.26 7.51
CA MET A 138 -13.68 5.29 6.06
C MET A 138 -14.25 3.99 5.50
N ALA A 139 -13.84 2.82 6.02
CA ALA A 139 -14.36 1.52 5.63
C ALA A 139 -15.88 1.37 5.86
N ARG A 140 -16.45 2.12 6.82
CA ARG A 140 -17.89 2.15 7.09
C ARG A 140 -18.63 3.27 6.38
N ALA A 141 -17.92 4.20 5.75
CA ALA A 141 -18.53 5.27 5.01
C ALA A 141 -19.28 4.72 3.79
N SER A 142 -20.52 5.15 3.61
CA SER A 142 -21.31 4.77 2.43
C SER A 142 -20.83 5.58 1.23
N VAL A 143 -19.93 4.99 0.47
CA VAL A 143 -19.35 5.58 -0.75
C VAL A 143 -19.56 4.62 -1.92
N ALA A 144 -19.92 5.14 -3.07
CA ALA A 144 -19.90 4.38 -4.31
C ALA A 144 -18.47 3.90 -4.59
N LEU A 145 -18.27 2.59 -4.72
CA LEU A 145 -17.00 2.02 -5.09
C LEU A 145 -16.56 2.52 -6.46
N PRO A 146 -15.26 2.79 -6.67
CA PRO A 146 -14.74 3.13 -7.98
C PRO A 146 -14.84 1.94 -8.94
N ALA A 147 -14.69 2.21 -10.23
CA ALA A 147 -14.64 1.18 -11.26
C ALA A 147 -13.27 0.48 -11.38
N TRP A 148 -12.36 0.72 -10.44
CA TRP A 148 -11.03 0.12 -10.40
C TRP A 148 -10.69 -0.37 -9.00
N SER A 149 -9.82 -1.35 -8.93
CA SER A 149 -9.33 -1.94 -7.69
C SER A 149 -8.14 -1.18 -7.14
N SER A 150 -7.85 -1.35 -5.85
CA SER A 150 -6.63 -0.84 -5.21
C SER A 150 -5.39 -1.48 -5.83
N ALA A 151 -4.24 -0.81 -5.78
CA ALA A 151 -2.95 -1.39 -6.14
C ALA A 151 -2.61 -2.68 -5.36
N TRP A 152 -3.27 -2.90 -4.24
CA TRP A 152 -3.08 -4.04 -3.35
C TRP A 152 -4.22 -5.06 -3.40
N CYS A 153 -5.03 -5.01 -4.46
CA CYS A 153 -6.16 -5.92 -4.63
C CYS A 153 -5.71 -7.38 -4.76
N ILE A 154 -6.64 -8.28 -4.44
CA ILE A 154 -6.52 -9.71 -4.69
C ILE A 154 -7.65 -10.12 -5.63
N TYR A 155 -7.35 -10.95 -6.62
CA TYR A 155 -8.24 -11.43 -7.70
C TYR A 155 -8.73 -10.37 -8.68
N ASP A 156 -8.04 -9.24 -8.78
CA ASP A 156 -8.34 -8.18 -9.72
C ASP A 156 -7.04 -7.48 -10.16
N THR A 157 -7.08 -6.59 -11.13
CA THR A 157 -5.92 -5.83 -11.60
C THR A 157 -6.07 -4.36 -11.22
N PHE A 158 -4.94 -3.72 -10.91
CA PHE A 158 -4.93 -2.30 -10.59
C PHE A 158 -4.86 -1.43 -11.84
N CYS A 159 -4.04 -1.80 -12.83
CA CYS A 159 -3.86 -1.07 -14.08
C CYS A 159 -3.95 -1.99 -15.30
N ALA A 160 -3.89 -1.40 -16.49
CA ALA A 160 -4.07 -2.14 -17.73
C ALA A 160 -2.88 -3.04 -18.09
N GLU A 161 -1.71 -2.76 -17.51
CA GLU A 161 -0.48 -3.53 -17.72
C GLU A 161 -0.41 -4.78 -16.84
N ASP A 162 -1.23 -4.85 -15.79
CA ASP A 162 -1.23 -5.99 -14.88
C ASP A 162 -1.91 -7.20 -15.54
N GLU A 163 -1.23 -8.34 -15.58
CA GLU A 163 -1.82 -9.60 -16.03
C GLU A 163 -2.64 -10.28 -14.93
N THR A 164 -2.23 -10.08 -13.69
CA THR A 164 -2.88 -10.64 -12.49
C THR A 164 -2.81 -9.64 -11.33
N ASP A 165 -3.28 -10.04 -10.15
CA ASP A 165 -3.12 -9.20 -8.96
C ASP A 165 -1.69 -9.26 -8.41
N GLU A 166 -1.34 -8.21 -7.67
CA GLU A 166 -0.02 -8.01 -7.06
C GLU A 166 0.41 -9.18 -6.15
N THR A 167 -0.52 -9.83 -5.44
CA THR A 167 -0.21 -10.95 -4.54
C THR A 167 0.20 -12.19 -5.34
N TYR A 168 -0.49 -12.46 -6.45
CA TYR A 168 -0.16 -13.56 -7.37
C TYR A 168 1.18 -13.33 -8.06
N GLU A 169 1.37 -12.15 -8.65
CA GLU A 169 2.61 -11.81 -9.38
C GLU A 169 3.84 -11.90 -8.48
N ARG A 170 3.72 -11.41 -7.27
CA ARG A 170 4.80 -11.44 -6.28
C ARG A 170 5.15 -12.85 -5.84
N ALA A 171 4.14 -13.66 -5.55
CA ALA A 171 4.36 -15.06 -5.18
C ALA A 171 5.05 -15.83 -6.31
N ARG A 172 4.65 -15.58 -7.56
CA ARG A 172 5.27 -16.13 -8.77
C ARG A 172 6.70 -15.64 -8.91
N HIS A 173 6.91 -14.31 -8.87
CA HIS A 173 8.23 -13.72 -9.01
C HIS A 173 9.23 -14.26 -7.98
N PHE A 174 8.82 -14.37 -6.70
CA PHE A 174 9.65 -14.98 -5.67
C PHE A 174 10.08 -16.42 -6.06
N CYS A 175 9.15 -17.23 -6.52
CA CYS A 175 9.44 -18.60 -6.94
C CYS A 175 10.39 -18.65 -8.15
N ASP A 176 10.21 -17.75 -9.13
CA ASP A 176 11.06 -17.65 -10.32
C ASP A 176 12.49 -17.23 -9.93
N VAL A 177 12.65 -16.28 -8.99
CA VAL A 177 13.97 -15.87 -8.48
C VAL A 177 14.69 -17.03 -7.79
N VAL A 178 13.96 -17.80 -6.98
CA VAL A 178 14.54 -19.00 -6.33
C VAL A 178 14.97 -20.04 -7.36
N ASP A 179 14.11 -20.36 -8.32
CA ASP A 179 14.41 -21.35 -9.37
C ASP A 179 15.63 -20.96 -10.19
N ALA A 180 15.79 -19.66 -10.46
CA ALA A 180 16.91 -19.14 -11.23
C ALA A 180 18.23 -19.09 -10.41
N ARG A 181 18.17 -18.76 -9.13
CA ARG A 181 19.35 -18.48 -8.30
C ARG A 181 19.76 -19.62 -7.38
N MET A 182 18.80 -20.47 -6.98
CA MET A 182 18.99 -21.57 -6.04
C MET A 182 18.27 -22.85 -6.51
N PRO A 183 18.65 -23.43 -7.67
CA PRO A 183 17.94 -24.56 -8.28
C PRO A 183 17.86 -25.81 -7.38
N GLN A 184 18.74 -25.94 -6.38
CA GLN A 184 18.68 -27.00 -5.37
C GLN A 184 17.41 -26.96 -4.48
N PHE A 185 16.70 -25.82 -4.43
CA PHE A 185 15.44 -25.66 -3.68
C PHE A 185 14.18 -25.79 -4.57
N ARG A 186 14.33 -26.08 -5.86
CA ARG A 186 13.22 -26.12 -6.84
C ARG A 186 12.03 -26.97 -6.40
N ASP A 187 12.27 -28.12 -5.80
CA ASP A 187 11.16 -28.98 -5.35
C ASP A 187 10.40 -28.36 -4.16
N ARG A 188 11.08 -27.60 -3.32
CA ARG A 188 10.41 -26.83 -2.24
C ARG A 188 9.61 -25.68 -2.82
N THR A 189 10.20 -24.93 -3.74
CA THR A 189 9.53 -23.82 -4.44
C THR A 189 8.26 -24.29 -5.14
N ARG A 190 8.30 -25.44 -5.82
CA ARG A 190 7.10 -26.04 -6.43
C ARG A 190 6.01 -26.38 -5.41
N ARG A 191 6.38 -26.89 -4.22
CA ARG A 191 5.39 -27.18 -3.17
C ARG A 191 4.78 -25.90 -2.61
N ILE A 192 5.60 -24.87 -2.34
CA ILE A 192 5.14 -23.55 -1.87
C ILE A 192 4.17 -22.95 -2.88
N TRP A 193 4.56 -22.93 -4.16
CA TRP A 193 3.72 -22.44 -5.24
C TRP A 193 2.42 -23.24 -5.39
N GLY A 194 2.48 -24.56 -5.34
CA GLY A 194 1.29 -25.42 -5.43
C GLY A 194 0.30 -25.19 -4.28
N ARG A 195 0.78 -24.96 -3.05
CA ARG A 195 -0.08 -24.60 -1.91
C ARG A 195 -0.66 -23.21 -2.08
N PHE A 196 0.15 -22.24 -2.49
CA PHE A 196 -0.33 -20.88 -2.78
C PHE A 196 -1.47 -20.93 -3.79
N LEU A 197 -1.29 -21.60 -4.94
CA LEU A 197 -2.33 -21.73 -5.95
C LEU A 197 -3.60 -22.41 -5.43
N SER A 198 -3.45 -23.49 -4.67
CA SER A 198 -4.59 -24.20 -4.07
C SER A 198 -5.40 -23.29 -3.15
N LEU A 199 -4.74 -22.53 -2.27
CA LEU A 199 -5.39 -21.57 -1.39
C LEU A 199 -6.00 -20.40 -2.19
N TYR A 200 -5.26 -19.85 -3.15
CA TYR A 200 -5.69 -18.76 -4.00
C TYR A 200 -6.98 -19.09 -4.75
N GLU A 201 -7.05 -20.26 -5.40
CA GLU A 201 -8.25 -20.67 -6.13
C GLU A 201 -9.43 -21.02 -5.21
N SER A 202 -9.16 -21.66 -4.06
CA SER A 202 -10.21 -22.06 -3.12
C SER A 202 -10.85 -20.88 -2.40
N LEU A 203 -10.08 -19.80 -2.14
CA LEU A 203 -10.58 -18.60 -1.46
C LEU A 203 -11.40 -17.69 -2.37
N ARG A 204 -11.07 -17.65 -3.68
CA ARG A 204 -11.61 -16.67 -4.63
C ARG A 204 -13.14 -16.47 -4.54
N PRO A 205 -13.99 -17.51 -4.61
CA PRO A 205 -15.43 -17.31 -4.64
C PRO A 205 -15.98 -16.62 -3.39
N ALA A 206 -15.50 -16.99 -2.22
CA ALA A 206 -15.95 -16.43 -0.95
C ALA A 206 -15.32 -15.04 -0.69
N TYR A 207 -14.04 -14.86 -1.04
CA TYR A 207 -13.34 -13.59 -0.88
C TYR A 207 -13.98 -12.47 -1.71
N GLN A 208 -14.40 -12.75 -2.93
CA GLN A 208 -15.05 -11.77 -3.80
C GLN A 208 -16.42 -11.30 -3.29
N GLN A 209 -17.02 -12.02 -2.32
CA GLN A 209 -18.26 -11.64 -1.64
C GLN A 209 -18.04 -10.84 -0.36
N LEU A 210 -16.79 -10.67 0.08
CA LEU A 210 -16.48 -9.90 1.29
C LEU A 210 -16.79 -8.41 1.10
N PRO A 211 -17.06 -7.69 2.20
CA PRO A 211 -17.22 -6.24 2.17
C PRO A 211 -16.00 -5.56 1.55
N LYS A 212 -16.24 -4.65 0.62
CA LYS A 212 -15.23 -3.80 -0.01
C LYS A 212 -15.38 -2.36 0.43
N ALA A 213 -14.27 -1.62 0.45
CA ALA A 213 -14.26 -0.18 0.67
C ALA A 213 -13.36 0.51 -0.35
N PHE A 214 -13.59 1.82 -0.51
CA PHE A 214 -12.70 2.70 -1.25
C PHE A 214 -11.86 3.46 -0.23
N LEU A 215 -10.58 3.11 -0.14
CA LEU A 215 -9.63 3.67 0.83
C LEU A 215 -8.39 4.19 0.10
N GLN A 216 -7.60 5.03 0.78
CA GLN A 216 -6.31 5.50 0.29
C GLN A 216 -5.37 4.30 0.02
N GLY A 217 -5.35 3.32 0.91
CA GLY A 217 -4.76 2.00 0.69
C GLY A 217 -3.26 1.89 0.95
N ASP A 218 -2.55 3.01 1.15
CA ASP A 218 -1.10 3.06 1.41
C ASP A 218 -0.79 4.02 2.57
N GLU A 219 -1.52 3.85 3.68
CA GLU A 219 -1.41 4.69 4.90
C GLU A 219 -0.10 4.46 5.67
N GLY A 220 0.93 3.95 5.01
CA GLY A 220 2.26 3.70 5.60
C GLY A 220 3.09 4.95 5.80
N GLY A 221 4.18 4.78 6.51
CA GLY A 221 5.23 5.72 6.92
C GLY A 221 5.32 7.11 6.28
N ASP A 222 5.44 7.20 4.97
CA ASP A 222 5.62 8.48 4.28
C ASP A 222 4.29 9.17 3.91
N ASN A 223 3.16 8.46 3.97
CA ASN A 223 1.85 8.94 3.53
C ASN A 223 0.91 9.33 4.68
N ALA A 224 1.22 8.95 5.91
CA ALA A 224 0.45 9.34 7.07
C ALA A 224 0.99 10.64 7.68
N LEU A 225 0.08 11.53 8.06
CA LEU A 225 0.37 12.86 8.60
C LEU A 225 0.12 12.91 10.11
N VAL A 226 0.95 13.67 10.81
CA VAL A 226 0.86 13.86 12.27
C VAL A 226 0.83 15.32 12.65
N ASP A 227 0.18 15.60 13.80
CA ASP A 227 0.24 16.90 14.46
C ASP A 227 1.59 17.13 15.17
N GLU A 228 1.71 18.24 15.86
CA GLU A 228 2.90 18.63 16.62
C GLU A 228 3.21 17.68 17.80
N ASN A 229 2.24 16.87 18.24
CA ASN A 229 2.38 15.89 19.30
C ASN A 229 2.62 14.45 18.77
N GLY A 230 2.66 14.26 17.45
CA GLY A 230 2.81 12.95 16.82
C GLY A 230 1.51 12.15 16.71
N ASN A 231 0.35 12.76 16.92
CA ASN A 231 -0.93 12.09 16.73
C ASN A 231 -1.30 12.08 15.23
N PHE A 232 -1.95 11.01 14.78
CA PHE A 232 -2.45 10.91 13.42
C PHE A 232 -3.52 11.99 13.14
N VAL A 233 -3.38 12.71 12.03
CA VAL A 233 -4.34 13.74 11.59
C VAL A 233 -4.82 13.57 10.17
N GLY A 234 -4.12 12.80 9.34
CA GLY A 234 -4.52 12.65 7.95
C GLY A 234 -3.58 11.84 7.07
N VAL A 235 -3.84 11.85 5.78
CA VAL A 235 -3.10 11.09 4.76
C VAL A 235 -2.85 11.90 3.51
N ILE A 236 -1.81 11.53 2.75
CA ILE A 236 -1.49 12.05 1.41
C ILE A 236 -1.34 10.90 0.42
N ASP A 237 -1.20 11.24 -0.84
CA ASP A 237 -0.87 10.34 -1.96
C ASP A 237 -1.91 9.24 -2.20
N PHE A 238 -2.99 9.62 -2.91
CA PHE A 238 -4.12 8.75 -3.25
C PHE A 238 -3.93 7.96 -4.55
N ASN A 239 -2.74 7.97 -5.13
CA ASN A 239 -2.48 7.36 -6.44
C ASN A 239 -2.69 5.83 -6.47
N LEU A 240 -2.56 5.15 -5.33
CA LEU A 240 -2.80 3.71 -5.17
C LEU A 240 -4.20 3.38 -4.64
N ALA A 241 -5.03 4.40 -4.40
CA ALA A 241 -6.38 4.25 -3.89
C ALA A 241 -7.29 3.49 -4.87
N GLY A 242 -8.11 2.62 -4.34
CA GLY A 242 -9.07 1.83 -5.12
C GLY A 242 -9.98 0.98 -4.23
N ALA A 243 -10.82 0.17 -4.85
CA ALA A 243 -11.68 -0.76 -4.12
C ALA A 243 -10.91 -2.04 -3.74
N GLU A 244 -11.04 -2.46 -2.48
CA GLU A 244 -10.55 -3.75 -2.00
C GLU A 244 -11.37 -4.22 -0.80
N THR A 245 -11.22 -5.50 -0.44
CA THR A 245 -11.86 -6.06 0.77
C THR A 245 -11.29 -5.42 2.02
N ILE A 246 -12.16 -5.21 3.00
CA ILE A 246 -11.75 -4.60 4.27
C ILE A 246 -10.82 -5.55 5.03
N LEU A 247 -11.01 -6.86 4.92
CA LEU A 247 -10.11 -7.86 5.49
C LEU A 247 -8.66 -7.64 5.02
N ASN A 248 -8.45 -7.51 3.71
CA ASN A 248 -7.12 -7.28 3.15
C ASN A 248 -6.54 -5.93 3.60
N TYR A 249 -7.32 -4.83 3.55
CA TYR A 249 -6.86 -3.54 4.03
C TYR A 249 -6.40 -3.57 5.48
N MET A 250 -7.24 -4.08 6.38
CA MET A 250 -6.93 -4.08 7.81
C MET A 250 -5.76 -4.98 8.13
N PHE A 251 -5.69 -6.17 7.51
CA PHE A 251 -4.59 -7.08 7.77
C PHE A 251 -3.27 -6.56 7.17
N ARG A 252 -3.27 -6.18 5.90
CA ARG A 252 -2.07 -5.75 5.19
C ARG A 252 -1.46 -4.48 5.80
N ASN A 253 -2.27 -3.47 6.05
CA ASN A 253 -1.76 -2.17 6.50
C ASN A 253 -1.46 -2.12 8.00
N PHE A 254 -2.21 -2.85 8.81
CA PHE A 254 -2.13 -2.70 10.27
C PHE A 254 -1.67 -3.94 11.02
N CYS A 255 -2.13 -5.14 10.65
CA CYS A 255 -1.85 -6.34 11.45
C CYS A 255 -0.53 -7.02 11.09
N ARG A 256 -0.08 -6.96 9.84
CA ARG A 256 1.13 -7.69 9.43
C ARG A 256 2.36 -7.29 10.24
N VAL A 257 3.22 -8.28 10.49
CA VAL A 257 4.47 -8.11 11.20
C VAL A 257 5.64 -8.34 10.25
N TYR A 258 6.49 -7.34 10.14
CA TYR A 258 7.69 -7.43 9.33
C TYR A 258 8.77 -8.28 10.01
N ILE A 259 9.53 -9.04 9.23
CA ILE A 259 10.71 -9.79 9.67
C ILE A 259 11.92 -9.19 8.98
N ALA A 260 12.78 -8.53 9.75
CA ALA A 260 14.00 -7.92 9.22
C ALA A 260 15.04 -8.99 8.85
N GLN A 261 15.98 -8.65 7.96
CA GLN A 261 17.01 -9.61 7.51
C GLN A 261 17.91 -10.13 8.63
N ASP A 262 18.20 -9.31 9.62
CA ASP A 262 18.99 -9.68 10.80
C ASP A 262 18.23 -10.63 11.74
N GLU A 263 16.91 -10.73 11.62
CA GLU A 263 16.06 -11.67 12.34
C GLU A 263 16.01 -13.08 11.67
N PHE A 264 16.42 -13.23 10.41
CA PHE A 264 16.37 -14.52 9.70
C PHE A 264 17.06 -15.68 10.42
N PRO A 265 18.18 -15.51 11.14
CA PRO A 265 18.75 -16.59 11.94
C PRO A 265 17.80 -17.17 13.00
N ARG A 266 16.76 -16.42 13.38
CA ARG A 266 15.76 -16.79 14.40
C ARG A 266 14.51 -17.46 13.82
N LEU A 267 14.37 -17.56 12.49
CA LEU A 267 13.16 -18.12 11.86
C LEU A 267 12.88 -19.60 12.24
N ALA A 268 13.89 -20.33 12.73
CA ALA A 268 13.71 -21.67 13.27
C ALA A 268 13.39 -21.70 14.79
N ASP A 269 13.38 -20.54 15.46
CA ASP A 269 13.13 -20.44 16.90
C ASP A 269 11.63 -20.27 17.17
N ALA A 270 11.04 -21.28 17.81
CA ALA A 270 9.61 -21.27 18.16
C ALA A 270 9.24 -20.12 19.12
N ALA A 271 10.15 -19.67 20.01
CA ALA A 271 9.87 -18.54 20.89
C ALA A 271 9.83 -17.22 20.10
N PHE A 272 10.72 -17.07 19.12
CA PHE A 272 10.69 -15.93 18.20
C PHE A 272 9.39 -15.90 17.39
N LEU A 273 8.98 -17.02 16.80
CA LEU A 273 7.74 -17.09 16.03
C LEU A 273 6.52 -16.74 16.89
N ARG A 274 6.45 -17.26 18.14
CA ARG A 274 5.39 -16.87 19.07
C ARG A 274 5.41 -15.38 19.42
N SER A 275 6.57 -14.75 19.48
CA SER A 275 6.66 -13.31 19.72
C SER A 275 6.10 -12.50 18.54
N LYS A 276 6.29 -12.96 17.31
CA LYS A 276 5.70 -12.34 16.10
C LYS A 276 4.18 -12.53 16.04
N ASP A 277 3.69 -13.72 16.42
CA ASP A 277 2.23 -13.97 16.56
C ASP A 277 1.61 -13.06 17.63
N ALA A 278 2.26 -12.89 18.76
CA ALA A 278 1.79 -12.01 19.83
C ALA A 278 1.77 -10.54 19.40
N GLU A 279 2.77 -10.10 18.64
CA GLU A 279 2.81 -8.76 18.04
C GLU A 279 1.67 -8.56 17.04
N MET A 280 1.45 -9.53 16.15
CA MET A 280 0.35 -9.49 15.18
C MET A 280 -1.01 -9.46 15.88
N LYS A 281 -1.19 -10.30 16.91
CA LYS A 281 -2.40 -10.31 17.73
C LYS A 281 -2.63 -8.95 18.41
N ALA A 282 -1.61 -8.33 18.99
CA ALA A 282 -1.73 -7.03 19.63
C ALA A 282 -2.19 -5.95 18.64
N ARG A 283 -1.68 -5.99 17.40
CA ARG A 283 -2.12 -5.08 16.33
C ARG A 283 -3.57 -5.39 15.90
N LEU A 284 -3.94 -6.64 15.76
CA LEU A 284 -5.31 -7.05 15.46
C LEU A 284 -6.28 -6.61 16.57
N ASP A 285 -5.87 -6.65 17.83
CA ASP A 285 -6.69 -6.16 18.94
C ASP A 285 -6.91 -4.64 18.88
N VAL A 286 -5.95 -3.86 18.33
CA VAL A 286 -6.17 -2.43 17.99
C VAL A 286 -7.21 -2.31 16.89
N VAL A 287 -7.06 -3.05 15.79
CA VAL A 287 -8.02 -3.00 14.67
C VAL A 287 -9.43 -3.32 15.15
N ARG A 288 -9.62 -4.33 16.00
CA ARG A 288 -10.92 -4.74 16.53
C ARG A 288 -11.60 -3.71 17.40
N ARG A 289 -10.86 -2.80 18.01
CA ARG A 289 -11.48 -1.68 18.74
C ARG A 289 -12.25 -0.74 17.83
N HIS A 290 -11.87 -0.68 16.56
CA HIS A 290 -12.40 0.27 15.60
C HIS A 290 -13.24 -0.37 14.49
N TYR A 291 -12.94 -1.62 14.13
CA TYR A 291 -13.64 -2.36 13.08
C TYR A 291 -14.09 -3.74 13.56
N ALA A 292 -15.40 -4.00 13.45
CA ALA A 292 -15.98 -5.30 13.76
C ALA A 292 -16.02 -6.17 12.49
N PHE A 293 -15.11 -7.14 12.41
CA PHE A 293 -15.12 -8.10 11.33
C PHE A 293 -16.39 -8.96 11.35
N GLY A 294 -16.98 -9.18 10.17
CA GLY A 294 -18.11 -10.09 9.99
C GLY A 294 -17.71 -11.57 10.06
N ASP A 295 -18.71 -12.45 10.19
CA ASP A 295 -18.47 -13.90 10.27
C ASP A 295 -17.78 -14.46 9.02
N ALA A 296 -18.10 -13.93 7.83
CA ALA A 296 -17.46 -14.34 6.58
C ALA A 296 -15.97 -13.95 6.54
N GLU A 297 -15.61 -12.73 6.98
CA GLU A 297 -14.22 -12.29 7.07
C GLU A 297 -13.43 -13.15 8.07
N ARG A 298 -14.02 -13.44 9.22
CA ARG A 298 -13.42 -14.31 10.24
C ARG A 298 -13.20 -15.74 9.75
N ALA A 299 -14.19 -16.31 9.06
CA ALA A 299 -14.09 -17.67 8.53
C ALA A 299 -13.01 -17.81 7.45
N LEU A 300 -12.77 -16.76 6.66
CA LEU A 300 -11.76 -16.76 5.61
C LEU A 300 -10.36 -16.41 6.10
N PHE A 301 -10.23 -15.80 7.27
CA PHE A 301 -8.95 -15.29 7.77
C PHE A 301 -7.82 -16.33 7.80
N PRO A 302 -8.00 -17.57 8.32
CA PRO A 302 -6.91 -18.54 8.36
C PRO A 302 -6.34 -18.87 6.98
N ALA A 303 -7.19 -19.16 6.02
CA ALA A 303 -6.75 -19.46 4.65
C ALA A 303 -6.19 -18.23 3.92
N TYR A 304 -6.77 -17.04 4.13
CA TYR A 304 -6.22 -15.77 3.65
C TYR A 304 -4.81 -15.54 4.24
N TYR A 305 -4.62 -15.74 5.54
CA TYR A 305 -3.33 -15.60 6.19
C TYR A 305 -2.29 -16.55 5.61
N GLN A 306 -2.63 -17.85 5.49
CA GLN A 306 -1.74 -18.86 4.92
C GLN A 306 -1.31 -18.55 3.48
N MET A 307 -2.20 -17.95 2.70
CA MET A 307 -1.93 -17.56 1.31
C MET A 307 -1.10 -16.28 1.22
N ALA A 308 -1.55 -15.21 1.89
CA ALA A 308 -1.03 -13.87 1.66
C ALA A 308 0.22 -13.55 2.50
N TYR A 309 0.21 -13.88 3.80
CA TYR A 309 1.25 -13.43 4.71
C TYR A 309 2.65 -14.00 4.43
N PRO A 310 2.82 -15.31 4.13
CA PRO A 310 4.16 -15.89 3.90
C PRO A 310 4.88 -15.31 2.68
N LEU A 311 4.13 -14.77 1.73
CA LEU A 311 4.63 -14.24 0.45
C LEU A 311 4.26 -12.76 0.27
N GLU A 312 4.18 -12.03 1.37
CA GLU A 312 3.88 -10.60 1.39
C GLU A 312 5.07 -9.78 0.87
N CYS A 313 4.80 -8.56 0.32
CA CYS A 313 5.76 -7.75 -0.44
C CYS A 313 7.09 -7.53 0.29
N ASP A 314 7.03 -6.98 1.50
CA ASP A 314 8.23 -6.64 2.25
C ASP A 314 9.03 -7.89 2.64
N LEU A 315 8.32 -9.00 2.91
CA LEU A 315 8.96 -10.29 3.20
C LEU A 315 9.63 -10.85 1.96
N CYS A 316 8.92 -10.91 0.82
CA CYS A 316 9.50 -11.38 -0.45
C CYS A 316 10.75 -10.58 -0.84
N GLN A 317 10.68 -9.25 -0.79
CA GLN A 317 11.85 -8.41 -1.11
C GLN A 317 13.04 -8.67 -0.17
N SER A 318 12.77 -8.91 1.12
CA SER A 318 13.80 -9.25 2.09
C SER A 318 14.38 -10.63 1.84
N PHE A 319 13.53 -11.60 1.49
CA PHE A 319 13.92 -12.97 1.16
C PHE A 319 14.74 -13.01 -0.13
N GLU A 320 14.33 -12.29 -1.16
CA GLU A 320 15.07 -12.20 -2.42
C GLU A 320 16.49 -11.67 -2.22
N LYS A 321 16.68 -10.68 -1.35
CA LYS A 321 18.02 -10.17 -1.01
C LYS A 321 18.92 -11.26 -0.40
N ALA A 322 18.36 -12.19 0.37
CA ALA A 322 19.12 -13.34 0.90
C ALA A 322 19.41 -14.38 -0.19
N ILE A 323 18.43 -14.69 -1.04
CA ILE A 323 18.54 -15.61 -2.17
C ILE A 323 19.61 -15.13 -3.16
N LEU A 324 19.56 -13.84 -3.53
CA LEU A 324 20.51 -13.23 -4.49
C LEU A 324 21.96 -13.25 -3.99
N ARG A 325 22.19 -13.30 -2.68
CA ARG A 325 23.54 -13.47 -2.07
C ARG A 325 24.02 -14.92 -2.08
N GLY A 326 23.18 -15.89 -2.46
CA GLY A 326 23.53 -17.30 -2.46
C GLY A 326 23.65 -17.91 -1.05
N ASP A 327 23.03 -17.29 -0.02
CA ASP A 327 23.07 -17.79 1.35
C ASP A 327 22.10 -18.96 1.52
N THR A 328 22.61 -20.18 1.31
CA THR A 328 21.82 -21.42 1.39
C THR A 328 21.29 -21.71 2.79
N VAL A 329 21.97 -21.28 3.85
CA VAL A 329 21.52 -21.49 5.23
C VAL A 329 20.32 -20.61 5.53
N GLN A 330 20.36 -19.36 5.14
CA GLN A 330 19.22 -18.45 5.29
C GLN A 330 18.05 -18.86 4.41
N ALA A 331 18.33 -19.26 3.16
CA ALA A 331 17.30 -19.77 2.25
C ALA A 331 16.56 -20.97 2.86
N GLN A 332 17.29 -21.92 3.46
CA GLN A 332 16.67 -23.07 4.15
C GLN A 332 15.70 -22.62 5.25
N ARG A 333 16.12 -21.67 6.11
CA ARG A 333 15.29 -21.14 7.21
C ARG A 333 14.04 -20.41 6.69
N ILE A 334 14.21 -19.62 5.63
CA ILE A 334 13.09 -18.93 4.97
C ILE A 334 12.06 -19.94 4.45
N PHE A 335 12.51 -20.98 3.77
CA PHE A 335 11.61 -22.01 3.25
C PHE A 335 10.94 -22.82 4.37
N ASP A 336 11.65 -23.13 5.44
CA ASP A 336 11.06 -23.79 6.62
C ASP A 336 9.96 -22.93 7.25
N TRP A 337 10.21 -21.62 7.34
CA TRP A 337 9.23 -20.66 7.82
C TRP A 337 8.01 -20.51 6.88
N ILE A 338 8.21 -20.42 5.56
CA ILE A 338 7.10 -20.36 4.59
C ILE A 338 6.27 -21.65 4.65
N ASP A 339 6.93 -22.82 4.64
CA ASP A 339 6.27 -24.12 4.76
C ASP A 339 5.43 -24.20 6.06
N PHE A 340 5.98 -23.74 7.20
CA PHE A 340 5.26 -23.65 8.45
C PHE A 340 4.04 -22.74 8.35
N GLN A 341 4.20 -21.51 7.88
CA GLN A 341 3.09 -20.55 7.81
C GLN A 341 1.97 -21.00 6.87
N GLN A 342 2.30 -21.65 5.75
CA GLN A 342 1.31 -22.17 4.80
C GLN A 342 0.57 -23.42 5.28
N THR A 343 1.06 -24.11 6.31
CA THR A 343 0.50 -25.40 6.76
C THR A 343 0.02 -25.39 8.19
N ARG A 344 0.20 -24.28 8.92
CA ARG A 344 -0.21 -24.21 10.33
C ARG A 344 -1.74 -24.18 10.45
N ASP A 345 -2.25 -24.85 11.45
CA ASP A 345 -3.68 -24.99 11.76
C ASP A 345 -4.15 -24.22 13.00
N ASP A 346 -3.20 -23.57 13.70
CA ASP A 346 -3.45 -22.86 14.96
C ASP A 346 -3.67 -21.34 14.79
N ILE A 347 -3.82 -20.82 13.57
CA ILE A 347 -3.89 -19.36 13.25
C ILE A 347 -5.00 -18.67 14.03
N ASP A 348 -6.19 -19.31 14.10
CA ASP A 348 -7.32 -18.77 14.86
C ASP A 348 -6.99 -18.62 16.35
N LEU A 349 -6.30 -19.61 16.94
CA LEU A 349 -5.92 -19.58 18.34
C LEU A 349 -4.78 -18.61 18.61
N ALA A 350 -3.76 -18.62 17.75
CA ALA A 350 -2.52 -17.87 17.96
C ALA A 350 -2.68 -16.37 17.67
N ILE A 351 -3.42 -16.01 16.63
CA ILE A 351 -3.52 -14.65 16.12
C ILE A 351 -4.91 -14.07 16.35
N TRP A 352 -5.96 -14.76 15.88
CA TRP A 352 -7.31 -14.24 16.03
C TRP A 352 -7.79 -14.25 17.49
N GLY A 353 -7.42 -15.30 18.24
CA GLY A 353 -7.84 -15.52 19.63
C GLY A 353 -9.28 -16.04 19.75
N ASN A 354 -9.55 -16.77 20.82
CA ASN A 354 -10.92 -17.21 21.12
C ASN A 354 -11.76 -15.98 21.49
N VAL A 355 -12.57 -15.49 20.55
CA VAL A 355 -13.67 -14.59 20.89
C VAL A 355 -14.79 -15.47 21.42
N LYS A 356 -14.92 -15.53 22.76
CA LYS A 356 -16.11 -16.06 23.42
C LYS A 356 -17.26 -15.11 23.25
#